data_f55ab422924f5982378b96dd9525108e
#
_entry.id   f55ab422924f5982378b96dd9525108e
#
_cell.length_a   1.000
_cell.length_b   1.000
_cell.length_c   1.000
_cell.angle_alpha   90.00
_cell.angle_beta   90.00
_cell.angle_gamma   90.00
#
_symmetry.space_group_name_H-M   'P 1'
#
loop_
_entity.id
_entity.type
_entity.pdbx_description
1 polymer ?
#
loop_
_entity_poly.entity_id
_entity_poly.type
_entity_poly.pdbx_seq_one_letter_code
_entity_poly.pdbx_strand_id
1 'polypeptide(L)'
;HYGWCSRIRGVDSGGTVEGLPFHTFPSLAGGVEKKCPTEIAIPDRREAELAKNGFMPLLHKKNTDFAAFIGAQSLQKPFEYDDPDATANANLAARLPYLFAVCRFAHYLKAIVRDKVGSFKERGDMEKWLNKWINKYVEPNPANASEADKARKPLAAAQGVVEEVEGNPGYYRSKFYLRPHYQLEGLTVSLR
;
A
#
# COMPACT_ATOMS: atom_id res chain seq x y z
N HIS A 1 -10.22 11.29 -2.90
CA HIS A 1 -11.09 10.13 -2.70
C HIS A 1 -10.45 9.06 -1.79
N TYR A 2 -9.14 8.86 -1.86
CA TYR A 2 -8.44 7.84 -1.08
C TYR A 2 -7.40 8.50 -0.18
N GLY A 3 -7.87 9.00 0.94
CA GLY A 3 -7.07 9.81 1.85
C GLY A 3 -5.76 9.18 2.33
N TRP A 4 -5.65 7.85 2.27
CA TRP A 4 -4.46 7.10 2.71
C TRP A 4 -3.55 6.67 1.56
N CYS A 5 -3.91 6.92 0.31
CA CYS A 5 -3.16 6.55 -0.90
C CYS A 5 -2.81 5.05 -0.98
N SER A 6 -3.64 4.19 -0.41
CA SER A 6 -3.44 2.74 -0.42
C SER A 6 -3.97 2.06 -1.70
N ARG A 7 -4.86 2.72 -2.44
CA ARG A 7 -5.47 2.22 -3.67
C ARG A 7 -4.87 2.90 -4.90
N ILE A 8 -3.67 2.51 -5.27
CA ILE A 8 -2.91 3.08 -6.40
C ILE A 8 -2.38 2.01 -7.36
N ARG A 9 -2.78 0.75 -7.18
CA ARG A 9 -2.33 -0.40 -7.98
C ARG A 9 -3.43 -1.43 -8.16
N GLY A 10 -3.26 -2.32 -9.15
CA GLY A 10 -4.23 -3.36 -9.50
C GLY A 10 -5.44 -2.82 -10.25
N VAL A 11 -6.10 -3.69 -11.00
CA VAL A 11 -7.25 -3.30 -11.83
C VAL A 11 -8.42 -2.84 -10.97
N ASP A 12 -8.75 -3.58 -9.90
CA ASP A 12 -9.90 -3.30 -9.05
C ASP A 12 -9.56 -2.40 -7.84
N SER A 13 -8.29 -2.10 -7.63
CA SER A 13 -7.79 -1.38 -6.45
C SER A 13 -7.25 0.02 -6.76
N GLY A 14 -7.70 0.64 -7.86
CA GLY A 14 -7.42 2.03 -8.19
C GLY A 14 -6.15 2.27 -9.00
N GLY A 15 -5.49 1.22 -9.51
CA GLY A 15 -4.35 1.33 -10.43
C GLY A 15 -4.73 1.48 -11.89
N THR A 16 -6.02 1.56 -12.21
CA THR A 16 -6.53 1.65 -13.58
C THR A 16 -6.55 3.09 -14.07
N VAL A 17 -6.10 3.30 -15.31
CA VAL A 17 -6.20 4.54 -16.09
C VAL A 17 -7.16 4.30 -17.23
N GLU A 18 -8.33 4.89 -17.15
CA GLU A 18 -9.44 4.69 -18.10
C GLU A 18 -9.50 5.81 -19.15
N GLY A 19 -10.27 5.56 -20.22
CA GLY A 19 -10.53 6.57 -21.26
C GLY A 19 -9.29 6.93 -22.09
N LEU A 20 -8.35 6.01 -22.25
CA LEU A 20 -7.15 6.25 -23.04
C LEU A 20 -7.49 6.30 -24.54
N PRO A 21 -6.95 7.28 -25.30
CA PRO A 21 -7.10 7.33 -26.73
C PRO A 21 -6.43 6.13 -27.38
N PHE A 22 -7.13 5.46 -28.31
CA PHE A 22 -6.60 4.32 -29.03
C PHE A 22 -6.92 4.42 -30.53
N HIS A 23 -6.05 3.85 -31.34
CA HIS A 23 -6.27 3.73 -32.77
C HIS A 23 -6.91 2.38 -33.09
N THR A 24 -7.86 2.37 -33.99
CA THR A 24 -8.52 1.15 -34.49
C THR A 24 -8.04 0.81 -35.91
N PHE A 25 -7.87 -0.46 -36.19
CA PHE A 25 -7.50 -0.95 -37.51
C PHE A 25 -8.25 -2.24 -37.85
N PRO A 26 -8.47 -2.52 -39.16
CA PRO A 26 -9.12 -3.76 -39.56
C PRO A 26 -8.22 -4.97 -39.29
N SER A 27 -8.82 -6.03 -38.72
CA SER A 27 -8.13 -7.30 -38.51
C SER A 27 -8.16 -8.18 -39.73
N LEU A 28 -7.10 -8.95 -39.96
CA LEU A 28 -7.02 -9.97 -41.03
C LEU A 28 -8.05 -11.10 -40.86
N ALA A 29 -8.50 -11.35 -39.63
CA ALA A 29 -9.52 -12.35 -39.30
C ALA A 29 -10.98 -11.83 -39.45
N GLY A 30 -11.16 -10.60 -39.93
CA GLY A 30 -12.44 -9.90 -39.99
C GLY A 30 -12.80 -9.26 -38.64
N GLY A 31 -13.11 -7.98 -38.65
CA GLY A 31 -13.41 -7.18 -37.46
C GLY A 31 -12.47 -6.02 -37.27
N VAL A 32 -12.61 -5.34 -36.13
CA VAL A 32 -11.81 -4.17 -35.79
C VAL A 32 -11.01 -4.46 -34.52
N GLU A 33 -9.71 -4.29 -34.61
CA GLU A 33 -8.82 -4.40 -33.44
C GLU A 33 -8.39 -3.02 -32.95
N LYS A 34 -8.11 -2.92 -31.66
CA LYS A 34 -7.62 -1.70 -31.01
C LYS A 34 -6.10 -1.82 -30.82
N LYS A 35 -5.38 -0.82 -31.30
CA LYS A 35 -3.95 -0.69 -31.01
C LYS A 35 -3.76 -0.36 -29.52
N CYS A 36 -2.69 -0.90 -28.93
CA CYS A 36 -2.27 -0.55 -27.58
C CYS A 36 -2.12 0.98 -27.44
N PRO A 37 -2.79 1.64 -26.49
CA PRO A 37 -2.70 3.08 -26.30
C PRO A 37 -1.37 3.52 -25.66
N THR A 38 -0.64 2.58 -25.04
CA THR A 38 0.71 2.84 -24.51
C THR A 38 1.74 2.70 -25.63
N GLU A 39 2.87 3.36 -25.49
CA GLU A 39 3.95 3.34 -26.49
C GLU A 39 4.47 1.93 -26.77
N ILE A 40 4.57 1.11 -25.71
CA ILE A 40 5.03 -0.28 -25.76
C ILE A 40 4.03 -1.17 -25.04
N ALA A 41 3.70 -2.32 -25.63
CA ALA A 41 2.96 -3.38 -24.95
C ALA A 41 3.92 -4.20 -24.08
N ILE A 42 3.69 -4.18 -22.78
CA ILE A 42 4.52 -4.89 -21.79
C ILE A 42 3.78 -6.16 -21.37
N PRO A 43 4.32 -7.36 -21.60
CA PRO A 43 3.74 -8.61 -21.12
C PRO A 43 4.01 -8.80 -19.63
N ASP A 44 3.18 -9.63 -18.96
CA ASP A 44 3.25 -9.89 -17.51
C ASP A 44 4.63 -10.33 -17.02
N ARG A 45 5.33 -11.14 -17.83
CA ARG A 45 6.70 -11.55 -17.51
C ARG A 45 7.66 -10.37 -17.41
N ARG A 46 7.57 -9.43 -18.34
CA ARG A 46 8.42 -8.25 -18.35
C ARG A 46 8.02 -7.28 -17.23
N GLU A 47 6.73 -7.21 -16.91
CA GLU A 47 6.26 -6.46 -15.74
C GLU A 47 6.92 -6.95 -14.46
N ALA A 48 6.91 -8.27 -14.23
CA ALA A 48 7.52 -8.86 -13.03
C ALA A 48 9.04 -8.59 -12.95
N GLU A 49 9.75 -8.61 -14.08
CA GLU A 49 11.18 -8.25 -14.13
C GLU A 49 11.40 -6.78 -13.79
N LEU A 50 10.58 -5.88 -14.34
CA LEU A 50 10.66 -4.45 -14.08
C LEU A 50 10.30 -4.13 -12.60
N ALA A 51 9.27 -4.76 -12.06
CA ALA A 51 8.86 -4.59 -10.68
C ALA A 51 9.96 -4.99 -9.68
N LYS A 52 10.68 -6.07 -9.94
CA LYS A 52 11.86 -6.48 -9.13
C LYS A 52 12.97 -5.43 -9.12
N ASN A 53 13.08 -4.64 -10.18
CA ASN A 53 14.06 -3.57 -10.32
C ASN A 53 13.54 -2.20 -9.87
N GLY A 54 12.36 -2.14 -9.23
CA GLY A 54 11.80 -0.91 -8.66
C GLY A 54 11.04 -0.04 -9.67
N PHE A 55 10.67 -0.57 -10.85
CA PHE A 55 9.88 0.15 -11.84
C PHE A 55 8.38 -0.13 -11.66
N MET A 56 7.57 0.80 -12.11
CA MET A 56 6.11 0.69 -12.16
C MET A 56 5.64 0.80 -13.60
N PRO A 57 5.61 -0.29 -14.37
CA PRO A 57 5.15 -0.26 -15.74
C PRO A 57 3.64 -0.12 -15.81
N LEU A 58 3.18 0.63 -16.82
CA LEU A 58 1.77 0.75 -17.17
C LEU A 58 1.44 -0.32 -18.21
N LEU A 59 0.57 -1.27 -17.85
CA LEU A 59 0.18 -2.39 -18.70
C LEU A 59 -1.17 -2.14 -19.34
N HIS A 60 -1.26 -2.38 -20.64
CA HIS A 60 -2.51 -2.34 -21.37
C HIS A 60 -3.15 -3.72 -21.46
N LYS A 61 -4.45 -3.81 -21.22
CA LYS A 61 -5.23 -5.01 -21.47
C LYS A 61 -5.72 -5.01 -22.91
N LYS A 62 -5.40 -6.07 -23.68
CA LYS A 62 -5.76 -6.19 -25.09
C LYS A 62 -7.25 -5.93 -25.34
N ASN A 63 -7.57 -5.16 -26.40
CA ASN A 63 -8.91 -4.81 -26.81
C ASN A 63 -9.73 -3.95 -25.83
N THR A 64 -9.08 -3.27 -24.89
CA THR A 64 -9.72 -2.31 -23.99
C THR A 64 -9.18 -0.90 -24.20
N ASP A 65 -9.82 0.07 -23.58
CA ASP A 65 -9.43 1.48 -23.60
C ASP A 65 -8.76 1.90 -22.28
N PHE A 66 -8.37 0.95 -21.47
CA PHE A 66 -7.70 1.20 -20.20
C PHE A 66 -6.34 0.50 -20.09
N ALA A 67 -5.50 1.07 -19.28
CA ALA A 67 -4.26 0.48 -18.82
C ALA A 67 -4.21 0.47 -17.29
N ALA A 68 -3.37 -0.35 -16.70
CA ALA A 68 -3.30 -0.47 -15.26
C ALA A 68 -1.85 -0.59 -14.76
N PHE A 69 -1.61 -0.04 -13.59
CA PHE A 69 -0.41 -0.31 -12.78
C PHE A 69 -0.69 -1.54 -11.92
N ILE A 70 -0.07 -2.67 -12.22
CA ILE A 70 -0.27 -3.91 -11.47
C ILE A 70 0.45 -3.85 -10.12
N GLY A 71 1.72 -3.46 -10.11
CA GLY A 71 2.51 -3.23 -8.92
C GLY A 71 2.72 -1.75 -8.61
N ALA A 72 3.09 -1.44 -7.38
CA ALA A 72 3.49 -0.11 -6.97
C ALA A 72 4.75 -0.21 -6.10
N GLN A 73 5.89 -0.32 -6.76
CA GLN A 73 7.19 -0.44 -6.11
C GLN A 73 7.78 0.94 -5.80
N SER A 74 8.57 1.01 -4.73
CA SER A 74 9.44 2.16 -4.50
C SER A 74 10.84 1.90 -5.08
N LEU A 75 11.65 2.94 -5.15
CA LEU A 75 13.07 2.80 -5.54
C LEU A 75 13.94 2.23 -4.40
N GLN A 76 13.34 1.97 -3.23
CA GLN A 76 14.05 1.34 -2.13
C GLN A 76 14.31 -0.13 -2.46
N LYS A 77 15.59 -0.52 -2.53
CA LYS A 77 15.97 -1.93 -2.62
C LYS A 77 15.73 -2.59 -1.25
N PRO A 78 14.85 -3.61 -1.16
CA PRO A 78 14.64 -4.34 0.08
C PRO A 78 15.91 -5.04 0.55
N PHE A 79 16.07 -5.16 1.85
CA PHE A 79 17.13 -5.98 2.43
C PHE A 79 16.79 -7.46 2.26
N GLU A 80 17.77 -8.26 1.90
CA GLU A 80 17.68 -9.71 1.89
C GLU A 80 18.24 -10.25 3.22
N TYR A 81 17.45 -11.05 3.89
CA TYR A 81 17.81 -11.68 5.17
C TYR A 81 17.94 -13.20 4.95
N ASP A 82 18.66 -13.87 5.84
CA ASP A 82 18.75 -15.34 5.85
C ASP A 82 17.39 -15.99 6.13
N ASP A 83 16.52 -15.30 6.85
CA ASP A 83 15.13 -15.70 7.09
C ASP A 83 14.24 -15.24 5.92
N PRO A 84 13.55 -16.19 5.21
CA PRO A 84 12.62 -15.88 4.12
C PRO A 84 11.45 -14.98 4.55
N ASP A 85 10.94 -15.14 5.77
CA ASP A 85 9.82 -14.32 6.28
C ASP A 85 10.25 -12.88 6.53
N ALA A 86 11.45 -12.68 7.05
CA ALA A 86 12.03 -11.34 7.22
C ALA A 86 12.25 -10.66 5.87
N THR A 87 12.74 -11.39 4.87
CA THR A 87 12.90 -10.89 3.49
C THR A 87 11.56 -10.54 2.86
N ALA A 88 10.52 -11.37 3.04
CA ALA A 88 9.17 -11.06 2.58
C ALA A 88 8.61 -9.79 3.22
N ASN A 89 8.80 -9.60 4.52
CA ASN A 89 8.41 -8.37 5.22
C ASN A 89 9.15 -7.14 4.72
N ALA A 90 10.45 -7.24 4.43
CA ALA A 90 11.23 -6.15 3.86
C ALA A 90 10.73 -5.76 2.46
N ASN A 91 10.39 -6.74 1.62
CA ASN A 91 9.78 -6.53 0.32
C ASN A 91 8.43 -5.79 0.40
N LEU A 92 7.58 -6.18 1.36
CA LEU A 92 6.31 -5.48 1.60
C LEU A 92 6.50 -4.04 2.07
N ALA A 93 7.42 -3.83 3.01
CA ALA A 93 7.71 -2.51 3.55
C ALA A 93 8.26 -1.53 2.50
N ALA A 94 8.86 -2.03 1.41
CA ALA A 94 9.38 -1.22 0.32
C ALA A 94 8.31 -0.76 -0.69
N ARG A 95 7.04 -1.16 -0.53
CA ARG A 95 5.95 -0.82 -1.48
C ARG A 95 5.31 0.51 -1.20
N LEU A 96 4.99 1.27 -2.24
CA LEU A 96 4.44 2.62 -2.11
C LEU A 96 3.15 2.70 -1.30
N PRO A 97 2.13 1.85 -1.49
CA PRO A 97 0.90 1.90 -0.69
C PRO A 97 1.17 1.73 0.80
N TYR A 98 2.11 0.83 1.13
CA TYR A 98 2.52 0.58 2.50
C TYR A 98 3.24 1.79 3.09
N LEU A 99 4.22 2.33 2.37
CA LEU A 99 4.99 3.52 2.76
C LEU A 99 4.08 4.73 2.96
N PHE A 100 3.16 5.00 2.03
CA PHE A 100 2.26 6.15 2.12
C PHE A 100 1.35 6.07 3.33
N ALA A 101 0.77 4.90 3.60
CA ALA A 101 -0.07 4.70 4.77
C ALA A 101 0.74 4.90 6.06
N VAL A 102 1.87 4.20 6.21
CA VAL A 102 2.70 4.25 7.43
C VAL A 102 3.26 5.65 7.67
N CYS A 103 3.82 6.30 6.64
CA CYS A 103 4.38 7.65 6.78
C CYS A 103 3.31 8.68 7.18
N ARG A 104 2.10 8.56 6.62
CA ARG A 104 1.00 9.45 6.97
C ARG A 104 0.55 9.24 8.41
N PHE A 105 0.40 8.01 8.87
CA PHE A 105 0.11 7.72 10.29
C PHE A 105 1.21 8.24 11.20
N ALA A 106 2.47 7.99 10.87
CA ALA A 106 3.60 8.48 11.66
C ALA A 106 3.59 10.01 11.78
N HIS A 107 3.28 10.72 10.70
CA HIS A 107 3.17 12.18 10.71
C HIS A 107 2.03 12.67 11.61
N TYR A 108 0.82 12.09 11.47
CA TYR A 108 -0.31 12.47 12.32
C TYR A 108 -0.06 12.14 13.80
N LEU A 109 0.46 10.96 14.10
CA LEU A 109 0.77 10.55 15.47
C LEU A 109 1.81 11.48 16.11
N LYS A 110 2.86 11.86 15.35
CA LYS A 110 3.85 12.84 15.83
C LYS A 110 3.22 14.19 16.14
N ALA A 111 2.36 14.70 15.27
CA ALA A 111 1.68 15.98 15.50
C ALA A 111 0.75 15.90 16.72
N ILE A 112 -0.07 14.85 16.80
CA ILE A 112 -1.02 14.61 17.89
C ILE A 112 -0.30 14.49 19.24
N VAL A 113 0.78 13.71 19.31
CA VAL A 113 1.57 13.55 20.54
C VAL A 113 2.14 14.90 20.97
N ARG A 114 2.74 15.66 20.04
CA ARG A 114 3.29 16.98 20.32
C ARG A 114 2.23 17.94 20.86
N ASP A 115 1.05 17.97 20.25
CA ASP A 115 -0.03 18.90 20.65
C ASP A 115 -0.65 18.50 22.00
N LYS A 116 -0.44 17.27 22.45
CA LYS A 116 -0.95 16.73 23.71
C LYS A 116 0.08 16.64 24.83
N VAL A 117 1.32 17.02 24.58
CA VAL A 117 2.34 17.12 25.64
C VAL A 117 1.86 18.05 26.75
N GLY A 118 1.93 17.59 28.02
CA GLY A 118 1.44 18.30 29.19
C GLY A 118 -0.07 18.19 29.45
N SER A 119 -0.86 17.58 28.56
CA SER A 119 -2.32 17.42 28.75
C SER A 119 -2.70 16.18 29.54
N PHE A 120 -1.84 15.17 29.58
CA PHE A 120 -2.07 13.90 30.28
C PHE A 120 -1.36 13.91 31.62
N LYS A 121 -2.05 13.43 32.65
CA LYS A 121 -1.51 13.29 34.00
C LYS A 121 -0.67 12.02 34.14
N GLU A 122 -1.04 10.97 33.41
CA GLU A 122 -0.40 9.67 33.49
C GLU A 122 -0.07 9.09 32.11
N ARG A 123 0.98 8.29 32.06
CA ARG A 123 1.41 7.53 30.87
C ARG A 123 0.29 6.68 30.28
N GLY A 124 -0.44 5.97 31.17
CA GLY A 124 -1.52 5.06 30.75
C GLY A 124 -2.70 5.77 30.07
N ASP A 125 -2.99 7.00 30.43
CA ASP A 125 -4.05 7.78 29.80
C ASP A 125 -3.67 8.17 28.38
N MET A 126 -2.42 8.56 28.16
CA MET A 126 -1.88 8.89 26.84
C MET A 126 -1.91 7.64 25.92
N GLU A 127 -1.47 6.48 26.43
CA GLU A 127 -1.47 5.24 25.68
C GLU A 127 -2.87 4.81 25.27
N LYS A 128 -3.84 4.81 26.22
CA LYS A 128 -5.25 4.51 25.93
C LYS A 128 -5.83 5.46 24.90
N TRP A 129 -5.56 6.74 25.00
CA TRP A 129 -6.07 7.73 24.08
C TRP A 129 -5.50 7.57 22.66
N LEU A 130 -4.20 7.33 22.53
CA LEU A 130 -3.54 7.09 21.24
C LEU A 130 -4.09 5.82 20.58
N ASN A 131 -4.22 4.73 21.35
CA ASN A 131 -4.81 3.49 20.83
C ASN A 131 -6.28 3.66 20.44
N LYS A 132 -7.07 4.42 21.19
CA LYS A 132 -8.45 4.76 20.81
C LYS A 132 -8.52 5.56 19.52
N TRP A 133 -7.58 6.45 19.27
CA TRP A 133 -7.51 7.21 18.02
C TRP A 133 -7.13 6.32 16.84
N ILE A 134 -6.07 5.53 16.96
CA ILE A 134 -5.55 4.72 15.86
C ILE A 134 -6.50 3.57 15.47
N ASN A 135 -7.21 3.01 16.44
CA ASN A 135 -8.17 1.92 16.23
C ASN A 135 -9.39 2.34 15.38
N LYS A 136 -9.65 3.62 15.20
CA LYS A 136 -10.66 4.11 14.24
C LYS A 136 -10.32 3.76 12.79
N TYR A 137 -9.05 3.54 12.50
CA TYR A 137 -8.52 3.24 11.16
C TYR A 137 -8.12 1.77 11.00
N VAL A 138 -8.40 0.96 11.99
CA VAL A 138 -8.20 -0.50 11.95
C VAL A 138 -9.51 -1.16 11.52
N GLU A 139 -9.44 -2.04 10.53
CA GLU A 139 -10.58 -2.86 10.12
C GLU A 139 -10.63 -4.15 10.96
N PRO A 140 -11.68 -4.36 11.75
CA PRO A 140 -11.76 -5.50 12.67
C PRO A 140 -11.86 -6.85 11.95
N ASN A 141 -12.34 -6.88 10.70
CA ASN A 141 -12.46 -8.11 9.92
C ASN A 141 -11.85 -7.94 8.51
N PRO A 142 -10.52 -7.88 8.40
CA PRO A 142 -9.83 -7.60 7.14
C PRO A 142 -10.06 -8.67 6.06
N ALA A 143 -10.39 -9.91 6.42
CA ALA A 143 -10.62 -11.00 5.47
C ALA A 143 -11.90 -10.80 4.65
N ASN A 144 -12.95 -10.25 5.26
CA ASN A 144 -14.28 -10.05 4.63
C ASN A 144 -14.56 -8.58 4.25
N ALA A 145 -13.59 -7.68 4.50
CA ALA A 145 -13.77 -6.28 4.21
C ALA A 145 -13.69 -6.00 2.71
N SER A 146 -14.60 -5.13 2.23
CA SER A 146 -14.55 -4.66 0.85
C SER A 146 -13.30 -3.80 0.60
N GLU A 147 -12.88 -3.67 -0.66
CA GLU A 147 -11.77 -2.78 -1.02
C GLU A 147 -12.03 -1.32 -0.65
N ALA A 148 -13.30 -0.89 -0.68
CA ALA A 148 -13.70 0.44 -0.24
C ALA A 148 -13.53 0.64 1.28
N ASP A 149 -13.83 -0.38 2.08
CA ASP A 149 -13.63 -0.34 3.53
C ASP A 149 -12.14 -0.36 3.89
N LYS A 150 -11.33 -1.19 3.22
CA LYS A 150 -9.87 -1.19 3.35
C LYS A 150 -9.25 0.17 2.95
N ALA A 151 -9.84 0.88 1.98
CA ALA A 151 -9.40 2.21 1.61
C ALA A 151 -9.71 3.28 2.68
N ARG A 152 -10.80 3.11 3.43
CA ARG A 152 -11.17 4.00 4.54
C ARG A 152 -10.42 3.67 5.83
N LYS A 153 -10.19 2.37 6.09
CA LYS A 153 -9.49 1.85 7.24
C LYS A 153 -8.25 1.06 6.79
N PRO A 154 -7.15 1.75 6.52
CA PRO A 154 -5.99 1.15 5.83
C PRO A 154 -5.19 0.18 6.68
N LEU A 155 -5.49 0.04 7.97
CA LEU A 155 -4.76 -0.82 8.88
C LEU A 155 -5.51 -2.12 9.16
N ALA A 156 -4.80 -3.24 9.06
CA ALA A 156 -5.26 -4.55 9.52
C ALA A 156 -5.03 -4.74 11.03
N ALA A 157 -3.98 -4.13 11.57
CA ALA A 157 -3.70 -4.07 13.00
C ALA A 157 -2.86 -2.85 13.33
N ALA A 158 -3.03 -2.33 14.54
CA ALA A 158 -2.19 -1.26 15.07
C ALA A 158 -2.13 -1.31 16.59
N GLN A 159 -0.98 -0.92 17.14
CA GLN A 159 -0.76 -0.81 18.57
C GLN A 159 0.21 0.33 18.86
N GLY A 160 -0.12 1.17 19.82
CA GLY A 160 0.78 2.17 20.38
C GLY A 160 1.18 1.77 21.81
N VAL A 161 2.45 1.88 22.11
CA VAL A 161 3.02 1.66 23.44
C VAL A 161 3.76 2.92 23.86
N VAL A 162 3.53 3.37 25.09
CA VAL A 162 4.21 4.53 25.67
C VAL A 162 5.12 4.06 26.80
N GLU A 163 6.41 4.35 26.67
CA GLU A 163 7.44 3.99 27.64
C GLU A 163 8.02 5.26 28.28
N GLU A 164 8.36 5.20 29.54
CA GLU A 164 9.12 6.25 30.19
C GLU A 164 10.60 6.11 29.84
N VAL A 165 11.28 7.23 29.65
CA VAL A 165 12.72 7.24 29.34
C VAL A 165 13.51 7.12 30.63
N GLU A 166 14.26 6.04 30.78
CA GLU A 166 15.13 5.82 31.95
C GLU A 166 16.08 7.01 32.15
N GLY A 167 16.20 7.44 33.41
CA GLY A 167 17.05 8.57 33.78
C GLY A 167 16.49 9.98 33.54
N ASN A 168 15.31 10.10 32.92
CA ASN A 168 14.66 11.39 32.66
C ASN A 168 13.19 11.33 33.07
N PRO A 169 12.85 11.54 34.34
CA PRO A 169 11.46 11.52 34.81
C PRO A 169 10.59 12.53 34.05
N GLY A 170 9.41 12.10 33.60
CA GLY A 170 8.49 12.95 32.85
C GLY A 170 8.75 12.97 31.32
N TYR A 171 9.78 12.30 30.84
CA TYR A 171 10.01 12.11 29.41
C TYR A 171 9.48 10.76 28.96
N TYR A 172 8.67 10.78 27.89
CA TYR A 172 8.02 9.59 27.33
C TYR A 172 8.46 9.34 25.90
N ARG A 173 8.62 8.06 25.56
CA ARG A 173 8.85 7.59 24.18
C ARG A 173 7.65 6.79 23.74
N SER A 174 7.07 7.14 22.58
CA SER A 174 5.97 6.38 22.00
C SER A 174 6.49 5.52 20.85
N LYS A 175 6.15 4.23 20.88
CA LYS A 175 6.41 3.25 19.80
C LYS A 175 5.08 2.88 19.18
N PHE A 176 5.03 2.83 17.85
CA PHE A 176 3.82 2.45 17.11
C PHE A 176 4.11 1.29 16.20
N TYR A 177 3.31 0.24 16.34
CA TYR A 177 3.30 -0.92 15.48
C TYR A 177 2.11 -0.79 14.54
N LEU A 178 2.38 -0.67 13.23
CA LEU A 178 1.37 -0.45 12.20
C LEU A 178 1.47 -1.58 11.18
N ARG A 179 0.35 -2.24 10.92
CA ARG A 179 0.26 -3.27 9.87
C ARG A 179 -0.84 -2.88 8.88
N PRO A 180 -0.52 -2.26 7.75
CA PRO A 180 -1.46 -2.02 6.65
C PRO A 180 -2.01 -3.32 6.07
N HIS A 181 -3.11 -3.21 5.32
CA HIS A 181 -3.69 -4.37 4.63
C HIS A 181 -2.75 -4.95 3.60
N TYR A 182 -2.76 -6.26 3.52
CA TYR A 182 -2.08 -7.03 2.49
C TYR A 182 -2.82 -6.89 1.16
N GLN A 183 -2.07 -6.70 0.08
CA GLN A 183 -2.60 -6.77 -1.27
C GLN A 183 -1.83 -7.85 -2.04
N LEU A 184 -2.56 -8.77 -2.68
CA LEU A 184 -1.96 -9.80 -3.53
C LEU A 184 -1.30 -9.15 -4.75
N GLU A 185 -0.07 -9.55 -5.05
CA GLU A 185 0.71 -9.05 -6.18
C GLU A 185 1.13 -10.19 -7.10
N GLY A 186 0.23 -10.64 -7.90
CA GLY A 186 0.50 -11.69 -8.88
C GLY A 186 -0.04 -13.05 -8.46
N LEU A 187 -0.67 -13.70 -9.40
CA LEU A 187 -1.10 -15.09 -9.34
C LEU A 187 -0.17 -15.89 -10.24
N THR A 188 0.64 -16.77 -9.66
CA THR A 188 1.34 -17.77 -10.43
C THR A 188 0.41 -18.97 -10.61
N VAL A 189 -0.17 -19.12 -11.80
CA VAL A 189 -0.96 -20.29 -12.15
C VAL A 189 -0.03 -21.30 -12.78
N SER A 190 0.26 -22.40 -12.11
CA SER A 190 0.89 -23.56 -12.73
C SER A 190 -0.20 -24.46 -13.30
N LEU A 191 -0.35 -24.45 -14.62
CA LEU A 191 -1.15 -25.46 -15.31
C LEU A 191 -0.32 -26.75 -15.37
N ARG A 192 -0.84 -27.84 -14.80
CA ARG A 192 -0.33 -29.22 -15.00
C ARG A 192 -1.07 -29.86 -16.13
#